data_20545adefead68d577cba4897bd2daef
#
_entry.id   20545adefead68d577cba4897bd2daef
#
_cell.length_a   1.000
_cell.length_b   1.000
_cell.length_c   1.000
_cell.angle_alpha   90.00
_cell.angle_beta   90.00
_cell.angle_gamma   90.00
#
_symmetry.space_group_name_H-M   'P 1'
#
loop_
_entity.id
_entity.type
_entity.pdbx_description
1 polymer ?
#
loop_
_entity_poly.entity_id
_entity_poly.type
_entity_poly.pdbx_seq_one_letter_code
_entity_poly.pdbx_strand_id
1 'polypeptide(L)'
;LIDGQKEEIKAQTVEEFYLSLIEELKENGKVGTSYAYLNSYRTLKNFNKGKKLNYTFSYIDVEFCKKFEKWMRSKGNNDVTLSYQFRTLRAAFNKAIEAKVVSRDKNPFIEYKLSRFNTKTAKRALSKDDILKIIDADCSHATEIRQFTQDIFTFSYLCGGISFVDIAHLTGTNIVEDRLLYQRQKTHGSINLMLTDRAKQIILKYDNYQHQAGYLFPILHNKRHVTPMQQNNRVHKICHQINTELRTFAKE
;
A
#
# COMPACT_ATOMS: atom_id res chain seq x y z
N LEU A 1 21.77 28.40 34.94
CA LEU A 1 22.45 28.45 33.62
C LEU A 1 22.30 27.08 32.98
N ILE A 2 21.26 26.93 32.13
CA ILE A 2 21.07 25.73 31.31
C ILE A 2 21.80 26.04 30.02
N ASP A 3 22.94 25.40 29.86
CA ASP A 3 23.78 25.48 28.67
C ASP A 3 22.99 24.90 27.50
N GLY A 4 22.45 25.76 26.62
CA GLY A 4 21.74 25.38 25.41
C GLY A 4 22.75 24.87 24.40
N GLN A 5 23.11 23.59 24.47
CA GLN A 5 23.84 22.94 23.39
C GLN A 5 23.01 23.10 22.09
N LYS A 6 23.46 23.97 21.18
CA LYS A 6 22.93 24.03 19.83
C LYS A 6 23.14 22.65 19.19
N GLU A 7 22.05 21.94 18.96
CA GLU A 7 22.12 20.66 18.22
C GLU A 7 22.78 20.93 16.85
N GLU A 8 23.84 20.20 16.56
CA GLU A 8 24.58 20.29 15.31
C GLU A 8 23.70 19.74 14.19
N ILE A 9 23.21 20.63 13.31
CA ILE A 9 22.31 20.28 12.20
C ILE A 9 23.15 19.81 11.02
N LYS A 10 22.88 18.60 10.53
CA LYS A 10 23.52 18.05 9.33
C LYS A 10 23.04 18.77 8.08
N ALA A 11 23.95 19.36 7.31
CA ALA A 11 23.61 19.98 6.05
C ALA A 11 23.20 18.91 5.02
N GLN A 12 21.89 18.80 4.75
CA GLN A 12 21.34 17.87 3.77
C GLN A 12 20.16 18.50 3.06
N THR A 13 20.09 18.34 1.73
CA THR A 13 18.95 18.79 0.93
C THR A 13 17.74 17.86 1.08
N VAL A 14 16.55 18.37 0.74
CA VAL A 14 15.33 17.57 0.70
C VAL A 14 15.47 16.41 -0.30
N GLU A 15 16.13 16.64 -1.44
CA GLU A 15 16.39 15.60 -2.44
C GLU A 15 17.23 14.44 -1.86
N GLU A 16 18.38 14.75 -1.30
CA GLU A 16 19.31 13.76 -0.72
C GLU A 16 18.64 12.96 0.39
N PHE A 17 17.91 13.64 1.28
CA PHE A 17 17.19 12.98 2.37
C PHE A 17 16.12 12.01 1.87
N TYR A 18 15.28 12.44 0.90
CA TYR A 18 14.25 11.57 0.35
C TYR A 18 14.82 10.35 -0.36
N LEU A 19 15.87 10.53 -1.16
CA LEU A 19 16.52 9.44 -1.89
C LEU A 19 17.16 8.43 -0.93
N SER A 20 17.87 8.90 0.08
CA SER A 20 18.46 8.05 1.13
C SER A 20 17.38 7.28 1.90
N LEU A 21 16.31 7.95 2.33
CA LEU A 21 15.19 7.32 3.03
C LEU A 21 14.48 6.26 2.18
N ILE A 22 14.28 6.52 0.89
CA ILE A 22 13.65 5.58 -0.03
C ILE A 22 14.51 4.31 -0.18
N GLU A 23 15.82 4.47 -0.31
CA GLU A 23 16.74 3.34 -0.46
C GLU A 23 16.83 2.50 0.80
N GLU A 24 17.00 3.13 1.97
CA GLU A 24 16.96 2.47 3.28
C GLU A 24 15.68 1.62 3.46
N LEU A 25 14.53 2.18 3.08
CA LEU A 25 13.25 1.46 3.19
C LEU A 25 13.17 0.25 2.26
N LYS A 26 13.78 0.31 1.06
CA LYS A 26 13.84 -0.83 0.15
C LYS A 26 14.76 -1.92 0.67
N GLU A 27 15.94 -1.56 1.16
CA GLU A 27 16.91 -2.48 1.77
C GLU A 27 16.30 -3.21 2.97
N ASN A 28 15.51 -2.50 3.78
CA ASN A 28 14.76 -3.06 4.91
C ASN A 28 13.48 -3.81 4.51
N GLY A 29 13.25 -4.09 3.22
CA GLY A 29 12.08 -4.82 2.73
C GLY A 29 10.74 -4.06 2.84
N LYS A 30 10.74 -2.79 3.28
CA LYS A 30 9.54 -1.95 3.44
C LYS A 30 9.11 -1.30 2.11
N VAL A 31 8.97 -2.13 1.07
CA VAL A 31 8.74 -1.71 -0.31
C VAL A 31 7.50 -0.82 -0.46
N GLY A 32 6.37 -1.18 0.16
CA GLY A 32 5.15 -0.36 0.10
C GLY A 32 5.34 1.05 0.67
N THR A 33 6.10 1.17 1.78
CA THR A 33 6.42 2.46 2.40
C THR A 33 7.40 3.26 1.53
N SER A 34 8.40 2.61 0.92
CA SER A 34 9.33 3.28 0.00
C SER A 34 8.60 3.91 -1.19
N TYR A 35 7.59 3.25 -1.74
CA TYR A 35 6.75 3.83 -2.80
C TYR A 35 5.92 5.04 -2.33
N ALA A 36 5.47 5.07 -1.09
CA ALA A 36 4.77 6.25 -0.55
C ALA A 36 5.70 7.47 -0.53
N TYR A 37 6.93 7.31 -0.04
CA TYR A 37 7.92 8.39 -0.07
C TYR A 37 8.38 8.75 -1.48
N LEU A 38 8.55 7.77 -2.38
CA LEU A 38 8.87 8.02 -3.78
C LEU A 38 7.78 8.85 -4.47
N ASN A 39 6.50 8.55 -4.19
CA ASN A 39 5.38 9.33 -4.72
C ASN A 39 5.40 10.77 -4.18
N SER A 40 5.60 10.94 -2.86
CA SER A 40 5.75 12.27 -2.24
C SER A 40 6.89 13.05 -2.85
N TYR A 41 8.08 12.46 -3.00
CA TYR A 41 9.23 13.05 -3.67
C TYR A 41 8.92 13.51 -5.10
N ARG A 42 8.31 12.62 -5.91
CA ARG A 42 7.93 12.95 -7.29
C ARG A 42 6.92 14.10 -7.35
N THR A 43 5.97 14.13 -6.43
CA THR A 43 4.98 15.20 -6.35
C THR A 43 5.62 16.54 -5.99
N LEU A 44 6.55 16.57 -5.02
CA LEU A 44 7.34 17.75 -4.68
C LEU A 44 8.22 18.22 -5.86
N LYS A 45 8.87 17.27 -6.55
CA LYS A 45 9.67 17.58 -7.74
C LYS A 45 8.83 18.19 -8.86
N ASN A 46 7.62 17.66 -9.09
CA ASN A 46 6.69 18.22 -10.06
C ASN A 46 6.22 19.63 -9.65
N PHE A 47 5.97 19.87 -8.36
CA PHE A 47 5.71 21.22 -7.84
C PHE A 47 6.89 22.17 -8.09
N ASN A 48 8.12 21.69 -7.94
CA ASN A 48 9.35 22.42 -8.26
C ASN A 48 9.68 22.42 -9.78
N LYS A 49 8.67 22.27 -10.64
CA LYS A 49 8.79 22.30 -12.11
C LYS A 49 9.79 21.27 -12.68
N GLY A 50 9.89 20.10 -12.03
CA GLY A 50 10.79 19.02 -12.42
C GLY A 50 12.26 19.20 -11.99
N LYS A 51 12.61 20.34 -11.41
CA LYS A 51 13.96 20.63 -10.93
C LYS A 51 14.28 19.85 -9.65
N LYS A 52 15.58 19.65 -9.38
CA LYS A 52 16.05 19.04 -8.12
C LYS A 52 15.59 19.85 -6.91
N LEU A 53 15.33 19.14 -5.79
CA LEU A 53 14.92 19.76 -4.52
C LEU A 53 16.15 20.19 -3.71
N ASN A 54 16.97 21.09 -4.30
CA ASN A 54 18.24 21.59 -3.74
C ASN A 54 18.05 22.61 -2.61
N TYR A 55 17.01 22.45 -1.81
CA TYR A 55 16.74 23.28 -0.64
C TYR A 55 16.65 22.39 0.60
N THR A 56 16.89 22.98 1.77
CA THR A 56 16.81 22.28 3.06
C THR A 56 15.37 22.15 3.54
N PHE A 57 15.11 21.29 4.51
CA PHE A 57 13.79 21.17 5.13
C PHE A 57 13.30 22.48 5.77
N SER A 58 14.20 23.35 6.21
CA SER A 58 13.82 24.66 6.75
C SER A 58 13.12 25.58 5.74
N TYR A 59 13.27 25.31 4.43
CA TYR A 59 12.55 26.02 3.37
C TYR A 59 11.08 25.60 3.29
N ILE A 60 10.75 24.42 3.81
CA ILE A 60 9.38 23.90 3.86
C ILE A 60 8.67 24.49 5.07
N ASP A 61 8.23 25.73 4.94
CA ASP A 61 7.47 26.46 5.95
C ASP A 61 5.95 26.42 5.69
N VAL A 62 5.18 27.16 6.49
CA VAL A 62 3.72 27.25 6.35
C VAL A 62 3.32 27.84 4.99
N GLU A 63 4.08 28.83 4.50
CA GLU A 63 3.81 29.46 3.20
C GLU A 63 4.09 28.51 2.05
N PHE A 64 5.16 27.71 2.13
CA PHE A 64 5.41 26.60 1.19
C PHE A 64 4.23 25.63 1.18
N CYS A 65 3.73 25.22 2.34
CA CYS A 65 2.59 24.30 2.44
C CYS A 65 1.34 24.87 1.77
N LYS A 66 1.03 26.16 1.96
CA LYS A 66 -0.09 26.84 1.29
C LYS A 66 0.06 26.89 -0.23
N LYS A 67 1.26 27.19 -0.73
CA LYS A 67 1.56 27.20 -2.18
C LYS A 67 1.45 25.81 -2.78
N PHE A 68 1.97 24.80 -2.10
CA PHE A 68 1.90 23.40 -2.51
C PHE A 68 0.45 22.90 -2.56
N GLU A 69 -0.37 23.21 -1.54
CA GLU A 69 -1.81 22.92 -1.54
C GLU A 69 -2.51 23.57 -2.73
N LYS A 70 -2.32 24.87 -2.94
CA LYS A 70 -2.92 25.61 -4.05
C LYS A 70 -2.56 24.98 -5.41
N TRP A 71 -1.29 24.61 -5.59
CA TRP A 71 -0.83 23.95 -6.80
C TRP A 71 -1.45 22.57 -6.97
N MET A 72 -1.52 21.73 -5.93
CA MET A 72 -2.17 20.44 -6.02
C MET A 72 -3.66 20.58 -6.38
N ARG A 73 -4.37 21.54 -5.78
CA ARG A 73 -5.78 21.81 -6.11
C ARG A 73 -5.93 22.26 -7.57
N SER A 74 -5.03 23.09 -8.10
CA SER A 74 -5.06 23.49 -9.53
C SER A 74 -4.84 22.31 -10.49
N LYS A 75 -4.31 21.18 -10.02
CA LYS A 75 -4.18 19.91 -10.76
C LYS A 75 -5.40 18.98 -10.58
N GLY A 76 -6.49 19.45 -9.96
CA GLY A 76 -7.71 18.67 -9.75
C GLY A 76 -7.64 17.66 -8.59
N ASN A 77 -6.61 17.73 -7.72
CA ASN A 77 -6.51 16.82 -6.59
C ASN A 77 -7.55 17.16 -5.51
N ASN A 78 -8.23 16.13 -5.01
CA ASN A 78 -9.19 16.23 -3.92
C ASN A 78 -8.53 16.17 -2.54
N ASP A 79 -9.31 16.44 -1.48
CA ASP A 79 -8.83 16.47 -0.10
C ASP A 79 -8.21 15.16 0.37
N VAL A 80 -8.68 14.00 -0.12
CA VAL A 80 -8.10 12.69 0.22
C VAL A 80 -6.66 12.59 -0.30
N THR A 81 -6.44 13.01 -1.55
CA THR A 81 -5.10 13.02 -2.17
C THR A 81 -4.19 14.03 -1.48
N LEU A 82 -4.71 15.23 -1.19
CA LEU A 82 -3.98 16.26 -0.42
C LEU A 82 -3.57 15.74 0.95
N SER A 83 -4.51 15.18 1.70
CA SER A 83 -4.23 14.59 3.01
C SER A 83 -3.14 13.52 2.95
N TYR A 84 -3.19 12.63 1.96
CA TYR A 84 -2.16 11.60 1.76
C TYR A 84 -0.78 12.23 1.53
N GLN A 85 -0.65 13.18 0.61
CA GLN A 85 0.63 13.82 0.29
C GLN A 85 1.19 14.59 1.48
N PHE A 86 0.37 15.39 2.15
CA PHE A 86 0.81 16.15 3.33
C PHE A 86 1.13 15.26 4.54
N ARG A 87 0.43 14.15 4.75
CA ARG A 87 0.77 13.18 5.81
C ARG A 87 2.13 12.54 5.55
N THR A 88 2.43 12.19 4.29
CA THR A 88 3.73 11.64 3.91
C THR A 88 4.84 12.68 4.04
N LEU A 89 4.60 13.94 3.61
CA LEU A 89 5.55 15.03 3.79
C LEU A 89 5.82 15.31 5.28
N ARG A 90 4.78 15.34 6.11
CA ARG A 90 4.94 15.48 7.57
C ARG A 90 5.76 14.33 8.17
N ALA A 91 5.52 13.11 7.73
CA ALA A 91 6.30 11.97 8.19
C ALA A 91 7.78 12.07 7.77
N ALA A 92 8.07 12.52 6.55
CA ALA A 92 9.44 12.80 6.10
C ALA A 92 10.09 13.91 6.93
N PHE A 93 9.34 14.99 7.20
CA PHE A 93 9.83 16.11 8.03
C PHE A 93 10.17 15.66 9.45
N ASN A 94 9.31 14.86 10.07
CA ASN A 94 9.57 14.32 11.41
C ASN A 94 10.82 13.43 11.42
N LYS A 95 11.01 12.58 10.40
CA LYS A 95 12.24 11.80 10.26
C LYS A 95 13.49 12.68 10.05
N ALA A 96 13.37 13.78 9.35
CA ALA A 96 14.46 14.75 9.20
C ALA A 96 14.81 15.43 10.53
N ILE A 97 13.81 15.69 11.41
CA ILE A 97 14.06 16.16 12.78
C ILE A 97 14.80 15.08 13.60
N GLU A 98 14.32 13.83 13.58
CA GLU A 98 14.95 12.70 14.27
C GLU A 98 16.41 12.49 13.82
N ALA A 99 16.68 12.67 12.52
CA ALA A 99 18.02 12.58 11.92
C ALA A 99 18.88 13.84 12.12
N LYS A 100 18.37 14.88 12.83
CA LYS A 100 19.03 16.18 13.04
C LYS A 100 19.39 16.92 11.74
N VAL A 101 18.58 16.76 10.70
CA VAL A 101 18.69 17.47 9.41
C VAL A 101 17.98 18.81 9.45
N VAL A 102 17.00 18.93 10.34
CA VAL A 102 16.25 20.18 10.59
C VAL A 102 15.86 20.28 12.05
N SER A 103 15.82 21.47 12.58
CA SER A 103 15.41 21.74 13.95
C SER A 103 13.88 21.66 14.11
N ARG A 104 13.41 21.26 15.28
CA ARG A 104 12.00 21.02 15.59
C ARG A 104 11.13 22.28 15.51
N ASP A 105 11.70 23.45 15.82
CA ASP A 105 11.00 24.75 15.72
C ASP A 105 10.64 25.14 14.29
N LYS A 106 11.32 24.56 13.29
CA LYS A 106 11.03 24.76 11.85
C LYS A 106 9.89 23.90 11.32
N ASN A 107 9.25 23.07 12.15
CA ASN A 107 8.20 22.17 11.70
C ASN A 107 6.90 22.93 11.33
N PRO A 108 6.56 23.03 10.04
CA PRO A 108 5.38 23.79 9.60
C PRO A 108 4.06 23.15 10.06
N PHE A 109 4.07 21.84 10.36
CA PHE A 109 2.87 21.10 10.73
C PHE A 109 2.41 21.36 12.17
N ILE A 110 3.16 22.14 12.95
CA ILE A 110 2.69 22.71 14.22
C ILE A 110 1.52 23.64 13.97
N GLU A 111 1.61 24.49 12.94
CA GLU A 111 0.59 25.48 12.55
C GLU A 111 -0.31 24.97 11.42
N TYR A 112 0.27 24.36 10.36
CA TYR A 112 -0.45 23.85 9.21
C TYR A 112 -1.11 22.50 9.54
N LYS A 113 -2.34 22.56 10.10
CA LYS A 113 -3.07 21.38 10.56
C LYS A 113 -3.66 20.57 9.38
N LEU A 114 -3.41 19.26 9.37
CA LEU A 114 -3.91 18.36 8.32
C LEU A 114 -5.37 17.94 8.53
N SER A 115 -5.94 18.18 9.71
CA SER A 115 -7.36 17.95 10.01
C SER A 115 -8.31 18.82 9.17
N ARG A 116 -7.79 19.86 8.52
CA ARG A 116 -8.55 20.72 7.60
C ARG A 116 -9.04 19.99 6.33
N PHE A 117 -8.38 18.89 5.95
CA PHE A 117 -8.77 18.12 4.78
C PHE A 117 -9.93 17.18 5.09
N ASN A 118 -10.99 17.27 4.29
CA ASN A 118 -12.12 16.34 4.41
C ASN A 118 -11.77 14.99 3.75
N THR A 119 -11.46 14.00 4.57
CA THR A 119 -11.12 12.65 4.10
C THR A 119 -12.28 11.66 4.23
N LYS A 120 -13.49 12.14 4.55
CA LYS A 120 -14.67 11.28 4.59
C LYS A 120 -15.00 10.81 3.18
N THR A 121 -15.02 9.50 2.99
CA THR A 121 -15.44 8.85 1.73
C THR A 121 -16.70 8.04 1.97
N ALA A 122 -17.56 7.96 0.96
CA ALA A 122 -18.72 7.08 1.02
C ALA A 122 -18.24 5.62 1.17
N LYS A 123 -18.88 4.89 2.06
CA LYS A 123 -18.67 3.44 2.18
C LYS A 123 -19.22 2.77 0.93
N ARG A 124 -18.37 2.06 0.22
CA ARG A 124 -18.73 1.30 -0.99
C ARG A 124 -18.79 -0.18 -0.63
N ALA A 125 -19.77 -0.55 0.17
CA ALA A 125 -20.06 -1.94 0.47
C ALA A 125 -21.01 -2.49 -0.61
N LEU A 126 -20.71 -3.69 -1.12
CA LEU A 126 -21.64 -4.46 -1.93
C LEU A 126 -22.74 -5.04 -1.05
N SER A 127 -23.96 -5.18 -1.59
CA SER A 127 -25.00 -5.96 -0.94
C SER A 127 -24.64 -7.44 -0.93
N LYS A 128 -25.26 -8.22 -0.04
CA LYS A 128 -25.07 -9.68 -0.03
C LYS A 128 -25.47 -10.30 -1.36
N ASP A 129 -26.55 -9.81 -1.96
CA ASP A 129 -27.05 -10.32 -3.25
C ASP A 129 -26.07 -10.03 -4.39
N ASP A 130 -25.43 -8.85 -4.42
CA ASP A 130 -24.42 -8.55 -5.42
C ASP A 130 -23.15 -9.42 -5.25
N ILE A 131 -22.78 -9.73 -4.00
CA ILE A 131 -21.69 -10.65 -3.71
C ILE A 131 -22.04 -12.06 -4.22
N LEU A 132 -23.25 -12.55 -3.94
CA LEU A 132 -23.70 -13.87 -4.39
C LEU A 132 -23.78 -13.97 -5.92
N LYS A 133 -24.19 -12.91 -6.63
CA LYS A 133 -24.14 -12.88 -8.10
C LYS A 133 -22.74 -13.16 -8.64
N ILE A 134 -21.71 -12.57 -8.04
CA ILE A 134 -20.31 -12.84 -8.46
C ILE A 134 -19.90 -14.27 -8.11
N ILE A 135 -20.26 -14.73 -6.90
CA ILE A 135 -19.85 -16.05 -6.39
C ILE A 135 -20.50 -17.20 -7.17
N ASP A 136 -21.76 -17.03 -7.59
CA ASP A 136 -22.56 -18.07 -8.23
C ASP A 136 -22.67 -17.91 -9.76
N ALA A 137 -21.98 -16.90 -10.33
CA ALA A 137 -21.90 -16.74 -11.78
C ALA A 137 -21.26 -17.97 -12.43
N ASP A 138 -21.86 -18.43 -13.55
CA ASP A 138 -21.25 -19.52 -14.33
C ASP A 138 -20.04 -19.00 -15.13
N CYS A 139 -18.87 -19.38 -14.69
CA CYS A 139 -17.59 -19.07 -15.33
C CYS A 139 -16.94 -20.30 -16.00
N SER A 140 -17.67 -21.41 -16.19
CA SER A 140 -17.14 -22.68 -16.74
C SER A 140 -16.50 -22.51 -18.12
N HIS A 141 -17.05 -21.63 -18.96
CA HIS A 141 -16.55 -21.29 -20.29
C HIS A 141 -15.80 -19.96 -20.37
N ALA A 142 -15.54 -19.32 -19.23
CA ALA A 142 -14.83 -18.05 -19.17
C ALA A 142 -13.31 -18.23 -19.27
N THR A 143 -12.61 -17.13 -19.49
CA THR A 143 -11.14 -17.11 -19.50
C THR A 143 -10.57 -17.52 -18.14
N GLU A 144 -9.35 -18.09 -18.13
CA GLU A 144 -8.68 -18.50 -16.90
C GLU A 144 -8.57 -17.35 -15.87
N ILE A 145 -8.30 -16.12 -16.34
CA ILE A 145 -8.20 -14.97 -15.43
C ILE A 145 -9.56 -14.62 -14.81
N ARG A 146 -10.67 -14.82 -15.55
CA ARG A 146 -12.01 -14.59 -15.01
C ARG A 146 -12.39 -15.64 -13.97
N GLN A 147 -12.12 -16.92 -14.26
CA GLN A 147 -12.32 -18.02 -13.29
C GLN A 147 -11.48 -17.80 -12.04
N PHE A 148 -10.20 -17.46 -12.21
CA PHE A 148 -9.30 -17.15 -11.09
C PHE A 148 -9.78 -15.96 -10.28
N THR A 149 -10.30 -14.92 -10.93
CA THR A 149 -10.87 -13.74 -10.26
C THR A 149 -12.06 -14.11 -9.38
N GLN A 150 -12.97 -14.96 -9.89
CA GLN A 150 -14.11 -15.45 -9.13
C GLN A 150 -13.66 -16.29 -7.92
N ASP A 151 -12.70 -17.18 -8.11
CA ASP A 151 -12.17 -18.03 -7.04
C ASP A 151 -11.53 -17.19 -5.93
N ILE A 152 -10.69 -16.21 -6.27
CA ILE A 152 -10.02 -15.34 -5.30
C ILE A 152 -11.02 -14.42 -4.59
N PHE A 153 -12.00 -13.89 -5.30
CA PHE A 153 -13.05 -13.07 -4.68
C PHE A 153 -13.88 -13.90 -3.69
N THR A 154 -14.31 -15.11 -4.12
CA THR A 154 -15.06 -16.04 -3.29
C THR A 154 -14.26 -16.47 -2.06
N PHE A 155 -13.00 -16.86 -2.25
CA PHE A 155 -12.12 -17.23 -1.15
C PHE A 155 -11.92 -16.09 -0.15
N SER A 156 -11.68 -14.88 -0.65
CA SER A 156 -11.56 -13.69 0.20
C SER A 156 -12.82 -13.48 1.04
N TYR A 157 -14.00 -13.58 0.44
CA TYR A 157 -15.27 -13.40 1.13
C TYR A 157 -15.50 -14.48 2.21
N LEU A 158 -15.31 -15.75 1.86
CA LEU A 158 -15.48 -16.89 2.76
C LEU A 158 -14.48 -16.89 3.92
N CYS A 159 -13.30 -16.30 3.72
CA CYS A 159 -12.26 -16.16 4.74
C CYS A 159 -12.33 -14.80 5.49
N GLY A 160 -13.53 -14.22 5.64
CA GLY A 160 -13.75 -13.02 6.45
C GLY A 160 -13.13 -11.73 5.88
N GLY A 161 -12.93 -11.65 4.56
CA GLY A 161 -12.35 -10.50 3.89
C GLY A 161 -10.82 -10.46 3.98
N ILE A 162 -10.18 -11.60 3.89
CA ILE A 162 -8.71 -11.69 3.81
C ILE A 162 -8.20 -10.82 2.67
N SER A 163 -7.15 -10.02 2.94
CA SER A 163 -6.63 -9.10 1.92
C SER A 163 -5.93 -9.85 0.78
N PHE A 164 -5.96 -9.28 -0.43
CA PHE A 164 -5.29 -9.87 -1.59
C PHE A 164 -3.78 -10.11 -1.36
N VAL A 165 -3.13 -9.20 -0.64
CA VAL A 165 -1.70 -9.34 -0.29
C VAL A 165 -1.51 -10.56 0.63
N ASP A 166 -2.39 -10.77 1.60
CA ASP A 166 -2.32 -11.93 2.49
C ASP A 166 -2.57 -13.22 1.69
N ILE A 167 -3.60 -13.27 0.83
CA ILE A 167 -3.88 -14.41 -0.06
C ILE A 167 -2.65 -14.77 -0.91
N ALA A 168 -1.97 -13.76 -1.47
CA ALA A 168 -0.81 -13.96 -2.33
C ALA A 168 0.36 -14.66 -1.60
N HIS A 169 0.45 -14.53 -0.29
CA HIS A 169 1.54 -15.10 0.52
C HIS A 169 1.14 -16.40 1.23
N LEU A 170 -0.09 -16.88 1.07
CA LEU A 170 -0.50 -18.15 1.66
C LEU A 170 0.28 -19.32 1.05
N THR A 171 0.70 -20.24 1.91
CA THR A 171 1.39 -21.49 1.59
C THR A 171 0.62 -22.68 2.18
N GLY A 172 0.96 -23.89 1.82
CA GLY A 172 0.34 -25.10 2.40
C GLY A 172 0.47 -25.19 3.91
N THR A 173 1.54 -24.61 4.49
CA THR A 173 1.74 -24.60 5.94
C THR A 173 0.74 -23.72 6.70
N ASN A 174 0.01 -22.84 5.98
CA ASN A 174 -1.07 -22.06 6.57
C ASN A 174 -2.36 -22.85 6.76
N ILE A 175 -2.47 -24.04 6.17
CA ILE A 175 -3.61 -24.93 6.33
C ILE A 175 -3.25 -25.97 7.39
N VAL A 176 -3.96 -25.96 8.51
CA VAL A 176 -3.79 -26.93 9.59
C VAL A 176 -5.16 -27.55 9.86
N GLU A 177 -5.31 -28.83 9.54
CA GLU A 177 -6.61 -29.50 9.53
C GLU A 177 -7.63 -28.73 8.66
N ASP A 178 -8.74 -28.33 9.24
CA ASP A 178 -9.78 -27.55 8.58
C ASP A 178 -9.67 -26.04 8.81
N ARG A 179 -8.49 -25.54 9.23
CA ARG A 179 -8.32 -24.15 9.62
C ARG A 179 -7.24 -23.46 8.80
N LEU A 180 -7.50 -22.18 8.49
CA LEU A 180 -6.53 -21.27 7.90
C LEU A 180 -5.88 -20.44 9.01
N LEU A 181 -4.58 -20.63 9.19
CA LEU A 181 -3.76 -19.90 10.15
C LEU A 181 -2.72 -19.06 9.40
N TYR A 182 -2.79 -17.76 9.57
CA TYR A 182 -1.81 -16.88 8.93
C TYR A 182 -1.59 -15.60 9.74
N GLN A 183 -0.48 -14.94 9.47
CA GLN A 183 -0.17 -13.62 10.02
C GLN A 183 -0.37 -12.56 8.95
N ARG A 184 -1.12 -11.51 9.27
CA ARG A 184 -1.38 -10.41 8.32
C ARG A 184 -0.10 -9.69 7.94
N GLN A 185 0.15 -9.54 6.66
CA GLN A 185 1.36 -8.86 6.15
C GLN A 185 1.47 -7.41 6.62
N LYS A 186 0.37 -6.69 6.76
CA LYS A 186 0.37 -5.27 7.10
C LYS A 186 0.49 -4.98 8.60
N THR A 187 -0.13 -5.80 9.44
CA THR A 187 -0.31 -5.49 10.88
C THR A 187 0.31 -6.54 11.79
N HIS A 188 0.79 -7.64 11.21
CA HIS A 188 1.35 -8.81 11.91
C HIS A 188 0.40 -9.46 12.95
N GLY A 189 -0.90 -9.15 12.84
CA GLY A 189 -1.91 -9.81 13.67
C GLY A 189 -2.15 -11.24 13.19
N SER A 190 -2.21 -12.20 14.11
CA SER A 190 -2.51 -13.60 13.83
C SER A 190 -3.99 -13.78 13.56
N ILE A 191 -4.31 -14.52 12.51
CA ILE A 191 -5.67 -14.91 12.12
C ILE A 191 -5.77 -16.41 12.17
N ASN A 192 -6.86 -16.90 12.75
CA ASN A 192 -7.21 -18.29 12.81
C ASN A 192 -8.71 -18.42 12.51
N LEU A 193 -9.07 -19.03 11.40
CA LEU A 193 -10.47 -19.20 10.98
C LEU A 193 -10.73 -20.62 10.44
N MET A 194 -11.96 -21.11 10.61
CA MET A 194 -12.41 -22.36 10.03
C MET A 194 -12.66 -22.17 8.53
N LEU A 195 -12.17 -23.10 7.71
CA LEU A 195 -12.44 -23.11 6.28
C LEU A 195 -13.79 -23.77 6.00
N THR A 196 -14.60 -23.12 5.18
CA THR A 196 -15.81 -23.74 4.62
C THR A 196 -15.43 -24.77 3.55
N ASP A 197 -16.31 -25.73 3.25
CA ASP A 197 -16.04 -26.74 2.21
C ASP A 197 -15.80 -26.10 0.85
N ARG A 198 -16.53 -25.03 0.51
CA ARG A 198 -16.29 -24.27 -0.74
C ARG A 198 -14.91 -23.61 -0.76
N ALA A 199 -14.43 -23.07 0.36
CA ALA A 199 -13.07 -22.51 0.45
C ALA A 199 -12.00 -23.61 0.27
N LYS A 200 -12.21 -24.80 0.84
CA LYS A 200 -11.33 -25.97 0.65
C LYS A 200 -11.31 -26.43 -0.81
N GLN A 201 -12.46 -26.49 -1.47
CA GLN A 201 -12.55 -26.83 -2.90
C GLN A 201 -11.76 -25.84 -3.77
N ILE A 202 -11.82 -24.54 -3.47
CA ILE A 202 -11.03 -23.53 -4.18
C ILE A 202 -9.52 -23.79 -3.97
N ILE A 203 -9.09 -24.10 -2.76
CA ILE A 203 -7.67 -24.45 -2.50
C ILE A 203 -7.25 -25.66 -3.32
N LEU A 204 -8.04 -26.74 -3.29
CA LEU A 204 -7.75 -27.99 -4.01
C LEU A 204 -7.63 -27.78 -5.53
N LYS A 205 -8.38 -26.87 -6.10
CA LYS A 205 -8.27 -26.52 -7.54
C LYS A 205 -6.86 -26.09 -7.94
N TYR A 206 -6.08 -25.50 -7.00
CA TYR A 206 -4.73 -25.01 -7.23
C TYR A 206 -3.62 -25.88 -6.62
N ASP A 207 -3.92 -27.08 -6.18
CA ASP A 207 -2.97 -27.97 -5.48
C ASP A 207 -1.70 -28.26 -6.30
N ASN A 208 -1.85 -28.55 -7.60
CA ASN A 208 -0.71 -28.74 -8.49
C ASN A 208 0.22 -27.51 -8.55
N TYR A 209 -0.34 -26.30 -8.50
CA TYR A 209 0.45 -25.09 -8.46
C TYR A 209 1.20 -24.95 -7.14
N GLN A 210 0.56 -25.28 -6.02
CA GLN A 210 1.16 -25.25 -4.69
C GLN A 210 2.42 -26.12 -4.64
N HIS A 211 2.36 -27.34 -5.12
CA HIS A 211 3.50 -28.26 -5.14
C HIS A 211 4.68 -27.73 -5.98
N GLN A 212 4.41 -27.03 -7.07
CA GLN A 212 5.44 -26.49 -7.97
C GLN A 212 6.01 -25.15 -7.51
N ALA A 213 5.17 -24.28 -6.97
CA ALA A 213 5.46 -22.86 -6.74
C ALA A 213 5.59 -22.49 -5.26
N GLY A 214 5.17 -23.36 -4.32
CA GLY A 214 5.25 -23.14 -2.87
C GLY A 214 4.20 -22.20 -2.29
N TYR A 215 3.26 -21.68 -3.09
CA TYR A 215 2.15 -20.82 -2.67
C TYR A 215 0.82 -21.44 -3.04
N LEU A 216 -0.24 -21.21 -2.24
CA LEU A 216 -1.57 -21.80 -2.47
C LEU A 216 -2.18 -21.39 -3.81
N PHE A 217 -1.94 -20.15 -4.25
CA PHE A 217 -2.57 -19.57 -5.44
C PHE A 217 -1.55 -19.10 -6.48
N PRO A 218 -1.88 -19.09 -7.79
CA PRO A 218 -0.97 -18.75 -8.88
C PRO A 218 -0.66 -17.23 -8.95
N ILE A 219 -0.31 -16.63 -7.82
CA ILE A 219 0.08 -15.23 -7.69
C ILE A 219 1.60 -15.11 -7.58
N LEU A 220 2.19 -15.77 -6.60
CA LEU A 220 3.63 -15.78 -6.35
C LEU A 220 4.24 -17.14 -6.69
N HIS A 221 5.53 -17.18 -6.93
CA HIS A 221 6.31 -18.39 -7.19
C HIS A 221 7.66 -18.27 -6.49
N ASN A 222 8.01 -19.21 -5.61
CA ASN A 222 9.19 -19.19 -4.74
C ASN A 222 10.53 -19.07 -5.49
N LYS A 223 10.64 -19.66 -6.71
CA LYS A 223 11.85 -19.59 -7.55
C LYS A 223 11.93 -18.33 -8.44
N ARG A 224 10.82 -17.59 -8.63
CA ARG A 224 10.75 -16.44 -9.55
C ARG A 224 10.62 -15.10 -8.83
N HIS A 225 9.90 -15.08 -7.71
CA HIS A 225 9.63 -13.87 -6.94
C HIS A 225 10.37 -13.94 -5.60
N VAL A 226 11.71 -13.89 -5.68
CA VAL A 226 12.61 -14.14 -4.55
C VAL A 226 12.76 -12.89 -3.67
N THR A 227 12.82 -11.71 -4.29
CA THR A 227 13.01 -10.47 -3.55
C THR A 227 11.67 -9.82 -3.15
N PRO A 228 11.63 -9.06 -2.04
CA PRO A 228 10.44 -8.31 -1.64
C PRO A 228 9.89 -7.40 -2.74
N MET A 229 10.78 -6.79 -3.55
CA MET A 229 10.41 -5.95 -4.67
C MET A 229 9.70 -6.75 -5.77
N GLN A 230 10.23 -7.93 -6.14
CA GLN A 230 9.62 -8.81 -7.13
C GLN A 230 8.24 -9.27 -6.68
N GLN A 231 8.11 -9.68 -5.42
CA GLN A 231 6.84 -10.09 -4.82
C GLN A 231 5.82 -8.94 -4.85
N ASN A 232 6.20 -7.76 -4.38
CA ASN A 232 5.33 -6.59 -4.37
C ASN A 232 4.84 -6.23 -5.79
N ASN A 233 5.75 -6.18 -6.77
CA ASN A 233 5.41 -5.86 -8.16
C ASN A 233 4.45 -6.90 -8.76
N ARG A 234 4.69 -8.19 -8.50
CA ARG A 234 3.82 -9.27 -8.97
C ARG A 234 2.44 -9.21 -8.34
N VAL A 235 2.36 -9.03 -7.02
CA VAL A 235 1.09 -8.88 -6.28
C VAL A 235 0.29 -7.71 -6.84
N HIS A 236 0.90 -6.55 -7.04
CA HIS A 236 0.24 -5.39 -7.63
C HIS A 236 -0.27 -5.66 -9.05
N LYS A 237 0.52 -6.33 -9.89
CA LYS A 237 0.13 -6.68 -11.27
C LYS A 237 -1.12 -7.56 -11.28
N ILE A 238 -1.13 -8.65 -10.52
CA ILE A 238 -2.26 -9.57 -10.49
C ILE A 238 -3.49 -8.92 -9.82
N CYS A 239 -3.29 -8.16 -8.74
CA CYS A 239 -4.37 -7.39 -8.11
C CYS A 239 -5.04 -6.43 -9.11
N HIS A 240 -4.26 -5.77 -9.98
CA HIS A 240 -4.81 -4.91 -11.03
C HIS A 240 -5.65 -5.70 -12.04
N GLN A 241 -5.17 -6.86 -12.49
CA GLN A 241 -5.90 -7.74 -13.42
C GLN A 241 -7.23 -8.19 -12.80
N ILE A 242 -7.21 -8.72 -11.58
CA ILE A 242 -8.42 -9.13 -10.84
C ILE A 242 -9.40 -7.97 -10.69
N ASN A 243 -8.93 -6.79 -10.30
CA ASN A 243 -9.80 -5.61 -10.18
C ASN A 243 -10.40 -5.17 -11.53
N THR A 244 -9.72 -5.41 -12.65
CA THR A 244 -10.24 -5.14 -13.98
C THR A 244 -11.35 -6.11 -14.32
N GLU A 245 -11.15 -7.41 -14.08
CA GLU A 245 -12.18 -8.44 -14.28
C GLU A 245 -13.41 -8.22 -13.38
N LEU A 246 -13.22 -7.88 -12.09
CA LEU A 246 -14.34 -7.56 -11.19
C LEU A 246 -15.18 -6.38 -11.68
N ARG A 247 -14.59 -5.38 -12.33
CA ARG A 247 -15.36 -4.28 -12.94
C ARG A 247 -16.17 -4.74 -14.17
N THR A 248 -15.72 -5.78 -14.86
CA THR A 248 -16.46 -6.41 -15.96
C THR A 248 -17.66 -7.17 -15.39
N PHE A 249 -17.47 -7.97 -14.35
CA PHE A 249 -18.57 -8.62 -13.62
C PHE A 249 -19.67 -7.62 -13.19
N ALA A 250 -19.28 -6.44 -12.72
CA ALA A 250 -20.23 -5.44 -12.24
C ALA A 250 -21.03 -4.73 -13.34
N LYS A 251 -20.76 -5.01 -14.61
CA LYS A 251 -21.47 -4.44 -15.78
C LYS A 251 -22.44 -5.43 -16.42
N GLU A 252 -22.32 -6.68 -16.09
CA GLU A 252 -23.19 -7.80 -16.51
C GLU A 252 -24.32 -8.01 -15.48
#